data_f81b95e319f22a5476b9c57c381cbfd9
#
_entry.id   f81b95e319f22a5476b9c57c381cbfd9
#
_cell.length_a   1.000
_cell.length_b   1.000
_cell.length_c   1.000
_cell.angle_alpha   90.00
_cell.angle_beta   90.00
_cell.angle_gamma   90.00
#
_symmetry.space_group_name_H-M   'P 1'
#
loop_
_entity.id
_entity.type
_entity.pdbx_description
1 polymer ?
#
loop_
_entity_poly.entity_id
_entity_poly.type
_entity_poly.pdbx_seq_one_letter_code
_entity_poly.pdbx_strand_id
1 'polypeptide(L)'
;MIMTLSTNTNSKVLKIMAVIGGLLLSATAARAQDVPVVNDEVLGFTGRFSASVDWKAYKGLHISAEYQLRTHHLFTAVERHQASLGLSYKVCDYFRTGIDYTFIGHYKSSDRSFRPRHRASIFVMGIYDLGMWRMSLKETLDFTHKAYDLNPYQDTRNSLNLRSRFKLSYRGYAPLEPYAYVELKNSFNDPAFDAIFDEDNQIWTDYEFLGYKTAMLNRIRTCLGAEWHITRNHSIDFALLYHWNHSLEIDTNKEGTKLKALYYENSNDLALSIGYKFSF
;
A
#
# COMPACT_ATOMS: atom_id res chain seq x y z
N MET A 1 21.17 14.57 40.47
CA MET A 1 21.71 13.58 39.51
C MET A 1 21.12 13.87 38.15
N ILE A 2 21.82 14.68 37.35
CA ILE A 2 21.34 15.15 36.03
C ILE A 2 21.70 14.09 35.03
N MET A 3 20.65 13.44 34.43
CA MET A 3 20.84 12.53 33.28
C MET A 3 21.21 13.37 32.05
N THR A 4 22.47 13.32 31.67
CA THR A 4 22.93 13.77 30.35
C THR A 4 22.44 12.78 29.31
N LEU A 5 21.30 13.06 28.67
CA LEU A 5 20.82 12.35 27.49
C LEU A 5 21.87 12.51 26.38
N SER A 6 22.37 11.40 25.90
CA SER A 6 23.30 11.30 24.77
C SER A 6 22.70 11.93 23.50
N THR A 7 23.05 13.20 23.27
CA THR A 7 22.54 14.01 22.11
C THR A 7 23.01 13.49 20.74
N ASN A 8 23.96 12.58 20.68
CA ASN A 8 24.60 12.14 19.43
C ASN A 8 23.83 11.03 18.71
N THR A 9 23.11 10.18 19.44
CA THR A 9 22.29 9.10 18.84
C THR A 9 21.00 9.65 18.23
N ASN A 10 20.39 10.65 18.88
CA ASN A 10 19.17 11.32 18.41
C ASN A 10 19.41 12.06 17.09
N SER A 11 20.58 12.67 16.89
CA SER A 11 20.95 13.36 15.65
C SER A 11 21.03 12.43 14.43
N LYS A 12 21.55 11.20 14.59
CA LYS A 12 21.66 10.21 13.49
C LYS A 12 20.30 9.65 13.08
N VAL A 13 19.45 9.34 14.06
CA VAL A 13 18.08 8.84 13.79
C VAL A 13 17.25 9.92 13.11
N LEU A 14 17.32 11.17 13.57
CA LEU A 14 16.62 12.30 12.97
C LEU A 14 17.08 12.55 11.52
N LYS A 15 18.38 12.41 11.23
CA LYS A 15 18.92 12.52 9.87
C LYS A 15 18.43 11.39 8.95
N ILE A 16 18.36 10.15 9.44
CA ILE A 16 17.82 9.02 8.67
C ILE A 16 16.34 9.24 8.38
N MET A 17 15.55 9.69 9.37
CA MET A 17 14.13 10.01 9.17
C MET A 17 13.92 11.19 8.22
N ALA A 18 14.79 12.20 8.26
CA ALA A 18 14.75 13.35 7.34
C ALA A 18 15.10 12.97 5.89
N VAL A 19 16.07 12.07 5.69
CA VAL A 19 16.41 11.55 4.35
C VAL A 19 15.28 10.70 3.78
N ILE A 20 14.66 9.85 4.60
CA ILE A 20 13.51 9.04 4.22
C ILE A 20 12.29 9.94 3.92
N GLY A 21 12.06 10.98 4.75
CA GLY A 21 11.00 11.97 4.52
C GLY A 21 11.22 12.83 3.27
N GLY A 22 12.48 13.12 2.92
CA GLY A 22 12.85 13.87 1.70
C GLY A 22 12.57 13.08 0.41
N LEU A 23 12.68 11.76 0.43
CA LEU A 23 12.31 10.88 -0.69
C LEU A 23 10.79 10.87 -0.94
N LEU A 24 9.97 11.13 0.08
CA LEU A 24 8.51 11.24 -0.03
C LEU A 24 8.06 12.46 -0.83
N LEU A 25 8.78 13.58 -0.73
CA LEU A 25 8.42 14.87 -1.35
C LEU A 25 8.84 14.98 -2.82
N SER A 26 9.77 14.15 -3.28
CA SER A 26 10.28 14.22 -4.67
C SER A 26 9.41 13.52 -5.70
N ALA A 27 8.45 12.69 -5.27
CA ALA A 27 7.61 11.89 -6.18
C ALA A 27 6.40 12.65 -6.77
N THR A 28 6.14 13.90 -6.35
CA THR A 28 4.92 14.64 -6.73
C THR A 28 5.05 15.54 -7.96
N ALA A 29 6.19 15.54 -8.64
CA ALA A 29 6.42 16.38 -9.82
C ALA A 29 6.10 15.64 -11.15
N ALA A 30 5.01 14.89 -11.22
CA ALA A 30 4.48 14.44 -12.50
C ALA A 30 3.76 15.62 -13.17
N ARG A 31 4.14 15.97 -14.41
CA ARG A 31 3.41 16.95 -15.21
C ARG A 31 1.98 16.43 -15.39
N ALA A 32 1.01 17.17 -14.85
CA ALA A 32 -0.39 16.95 -15.15
C ALA A 32 -0.58 17.29 -16.64
N GLN A 33 -0.88 16.29 -17.47
CA GLN A 33 -1.58 16.52 -18.73
C GLN A 33 -2.98 17.01 -18.38
N ASP A 34 -3.60 17.83 -19.25
CA ASP A 34 -5.00 18.25 -19.13
C ASP A 34 -5.94 17.05 -19.38
N VAL A 35 -5.86 16.06 -18.51
CA VAL A 35 -6.69 14.86 -18.55
C VAL A 35 -7.89 15.08 -17.62
N PRO A 36 -9.14 14.82 -18.08
CA PRO A 36 -10.32 14.97 -17.26
C PRO A 36 -10.25 14.18 -15.95
N VAL A 37 -10.82 14.73 -14.89
CA VAL A 37 -10.92 14.06 -13.57
C VAL A 37 -12.37 13.73 -13.30
N VAL A 38 -12.67 12.45 -13.08
CA VAL A 38 -13.98 11.94 -12.68
C VAL A 38 -13.92 11.60 -11.19
N ASN A 39 -14.87 12.08 -10.42
CA ASN A 39 -14.99 11.72 -9.02
C ASN A 39 -16.13 10.72 -8.86
N ASP A 40 -15.79 9.51 -8.46
CA ASP A 40 -16.75 8.53 -8.01
C ASP A 40 -17.05 8.77 -6.52
N GLU A 41 -18.26 9.27 -6.24
CA GLU A 41 -18.67 9.57 -4.86
C GLU A 41 -19.13 8.33 -4.08
N VAL A 42 -19.14 7.16 -4.70
CA VAL A 42 -19.61 5.93 -4.04
C VAL A 42 -18.58 5.48 -3.00
N LEU A 43 -18.91 5.71 -1.73
CA LEU A 43 -18.18 5.15 -0.62
C LEU A 43 -18.36 3.63 -0.59
N GLY A 44 -17.38 2.88 -1.08
CA GLY A 44 -17.34 1.43 -0.98
C GLY A 44 -17.13 1.01 0.48
N PHE A 45 -17.88 0.00 0.96
CA PHE A 45 -17.61 -0.60 2.27
C PHE A 45 -17.09 -2.02 2.10
N THR A 46 -15.88 -2.26 2.64
CA THR A 46 -15.15 -3.52 2.45
C THR A 46 -14.77 -4.16 3.79
N GLY A 47 -14.55 -5.48 3.78
CA GLY A 47 -14.05 -6.24 4.93
C GLY A 47 -12.66 -6.80 4.67
N ARG A 48 -11.87 -6.89 5.76
CA ARG A 48 -10.56 -7.54 5.76
C ARG A 48 -10.43 -8.44 6.95
N PHE A 49 -10.16 -9.70 6.70
CA PHE A 49 -9.93 -10.70 7.73
C PHE A 49 -8.55 -11.29 7.52
N SER A 50 -7.71 -11.28 8.56
CA SER A 50 -6.37 -11.84 8.44
C SER A 50 -6.03 -12.77 9.60
N ALA A 51 -5.17 -13.74 9.31
CA ALA A 51 -4.51 -14.57 10.29
C ALA A 51 -3.03 -14.58 9.98
N SER A 52 -2.19 -14.30 10.97
CA SER A 52 -0.74 -14.23 10.81
C SER A 52 0.01 -14.95 11.90
N VAL A 53 1.16 -15.47 11.53
CA VAL A 53 2.14 -16.09 12.42
C VAL A 53 3.45 -15.37 12.27
N ASP A 54 4.06 -14.99 13.38
CA ASP A 54 5.41 -14.42 13.43
C ASP A 54 6.30 -15.28 14.31
N TRP A 55 7.33 -15.86 13.71
CA TRP A 55 8.30 -16.72 14.38
C TRP A 55 9.65 -16.03 14.48
N LYS A 56 10.13 -15.84 15.71
CA LYS A 56 11.48 -15.38 15.98
C LYS A 56 12.47 -16.56 15.83
N ALA A 57 12.93 -16.80 14.59
CA ALA A 57 13.79 -17.95 14.26
C ALA A 57 15.19 -17.83 14.86
N TYR A 58 15.74 -16.63 14.96
CA TYR A 58 17.05 -16.37 15.53
C TYR A 58 17.11 -14.93 16.08
N LYS A 59 18.20 -14.57 16.78
CA LYS A 59 18.40 -13.21 17.34
C LYS A 59 18.26 -12.15 16.24
N GLY A 60 17.16 -11.40 16.29
CA GLY A 60 16.82 -10.36 15.32
C GLY A 60 16.17 -10.85 14.02
N LEU A 61 16.19 -12.17 13.72
CA LEU A 61 15.59 -12.75 12.52
C LEU A 61 14.17 -13.22 12.81
N HIS A 62 13.20 -12.76 12.01
CA HIS A 62 11.81 -13.15 12.09
C HIS A 62 11.33 -13.69 10.75
N ILE A 63 10.57 -14.77 10.80
CA ILE A 63 9.86 -15.35 9.67
C ILE A 63 8.37 -15.15 9.93
N SER A 64 7.65 -14.64 8.97
CA SER A 64 6.22 -14.41 9.09
C SER A 64 5.44 -15.08 7.96
N ALA A 65 4.24 -15.54 8.27
CA ALA A 65 3.26 -15.98 7.30
C ALA A 65 1.93 -15.28 7.61
N GLU A 66 1.24 -14.82 6.57
CA GLU A 66 -0.06 -14.17 6.72
C GLU A 66 -1.00 -14.66 5.62
N TYR A 67 -2.24 -14.93 6.00
CA TYR A 67 -3.34 -15.08 5.06
C TYR A 67 -4.35 -13.98 5.30
N GLN A 68 -4.79 -13.31 4.23
CA GLN A 68 -5.79 -12.26 4.30
C GLN A 68 -6.89 -12.51 3.27
N LEU A 69 -8.14 -12.44 3.73
CA LEU A 69 -9.36 -12.43 2.94
C LEU A 69 -9.88 -11.00 2.86
N ARG A 70 -10.22 -10.54 1.66
CA ARG A 70 -10.92 -9.27 1.45
C ARG A 70 -12.28 -9.50 0.82
N THR A 71 -13.24 -8.73 1.29
CA THR A 71 -14.61 -8.76 0.80
C THR A 71 -15.04 -7.37 0.39
N HIS A 72 -16.06 -7.26 -0.45
CA HIS A 72 -16.75 -6.01 -0.74
C HIS A 72 -18.27 -6.17 -0.61
N HIS A 73 -19.03 -5.10 -0.91
CA HIS A 73 -20.48 -5.04 -0.76
C HIS A 73 -20.96 -5.54 0.62
N LEU A 74 -20.48 -4.90 1.69
CA LEU A 74 -20.87 -5.25 3.08
C LEU A 74 -20.64 -6.73 3.41
N PHE A 75 -19.47 -7.27 3.03
CA PHE A 75 -19.04 -8.65 3.27
C PHE A 75 -19.77 -9.74 2.44
N THR A 76 -20.61 -9.38 1.49
CA THR A 76 -21.40 -10.35 0.71
C THR A 76 -20.63 -11.01 -0.43
N ALA A 77 -19.56 -10.41 -0.92
CA ALA A 77 -18.75 -10.93 -2.01
C ALA A 77 -17.26 -10.98 -1.66
N VAL A 78 -16.61 -12.08 -1.99
CA VAL A 78 -15.16 -12.21 -1.86
C VAL A 78 -14.50 -11.49 -3.03
N GLU A 79 -13.62 -10.53 -2.71
CA GLU A 79 -12.84 -9.78 -3.69
C GLU A 79 -11.49 -10.45 -3.93
N ARG A 80 -10.81 -10.86 -2.83
CA ARG A 80 -9.39 -11.20 -2.92
C ARG A 80 -8.93 -12.09 -1.79
N HIS A 81 -8.11 -13.08 -2.15
CA HIS A 81 -7.30 -13.86 -1.23
C HIS A 81 -5.84 -13.43 -1.35
N GLN A 82 -5.15 -13.29 -0.23
CA GLN A 82 -3.72 -12.99 -0.21
C GLN A 82 -3.03 -13.94 0.75
N ALA A 83 -1.97 -14.58 0.30
CA ALA A 83 -1.08 -15.38 1.13
C ALA A 83 0.32 -14.79 1.04
N SER A 84 0.92 -14.46 2.18
CA SER A 84 2.22 -13.79 2.26
C SER A 84 3.19 -14.59 3.10
N LEU A 85 4.45 -14.60 2.68
CA LEU A 85 5.59 -15.08 3.44
C LEU A 85 6.61 -13.97 3.56
N GLY A 86 7.11 -13.73 4.75
CA GLY A 86 8.05 -12.64 5.03
C GLY A 86 9.27 -13.10 5.80
N LEU A 87 10.38 -12.45 5.52
CA LEU A 87 11.62 -12.57 6.25
C LEU A 87 12.07 -11.18 6.66
N SER A 88 12.26 -10.93 7.97
CA SER A 88 12.71 -9.64 8.43
C SER A 88 13.84 -9.76 9.44
N TYR A 89 14.73 -8.77 9.44
CA TYR A 89 15.86 -8.71 10.33
C TYR A 89 15.89 -7.38 11.09
N LYS A 90 15.94 -7.49 12.42
CA LYS A 90 16.13 -6.35 13.31
C LYS A 90 17.63 -6.04 13.36
N VAL A 91 18.06 -5.04 12.61
CA VAL A 91 19.47 -4.62 12.53
C VAL A 91 19.92 -3.97 13.85
N CYS A 92 19.05 -3.13 14.41
CA CYS A 92 19.21 -2.52 15.74
C CYS A 92 17.84 -2.18 16.33
N ASP A 93 17.79 -1.58 17.52
CA ASP A 93 16.50 -1.25 18.17
C ASP A 93 15.65 -0.23 17.39
N TYR A 94 16.30 0.57 16.56
CA TYR A 94 15.67 1.64 15.79
C TYR A 94 15.46 1.30 14.31
N PHE A 95 15.98 0.16 13.82
CA PHE A 95 15.97 -0.16 12.40
C PHE A 95 15.72 -1.63 12.14
N ARG A 96 14.74 -1.90 11.25
CA ARG A 96 14.40 -3.23 10.74
C ARG A 96 14.31 -3.18 9.21
N THR A 97 14.72 -4.25 8.55
CA THR A 97 14.56 -4.44 7.11
C THR A 97 14.01 -5.83 6.83
N GLY A 98 13.49 -6.05 5.65
CA GLY A 98 12.99 -7.37 5.27
C GLY A 98 12.52 -7.45 3.84
N ILE A 99 12.16 -8.66 3.47
CA ILE A 99 11.58 -9.02 2.18
C ILE A 99 10.31 -9.80 2.40
N ASP A 100 9.32 -9.58 1.55
CA ASP A 100 8.04 -10.29 1.59
C ASP A 100 7.70 -10.79 0.19
N TYR A 101 7.13 -11.98 0.11
CA TYR A 101 6.46 -12.47 -1.08
C TYR A 101 4.98 -12.64 -0.80
N THR A 102 4.12 -12.16 -1.72
CA THR A 102 2.67 -12.26 -1.60
C THR A 102 2.06 -12.81 -2.87
N PHE A 103 1.35 -13.93 -2.76
CA PHE A 103 0.43 -14.39 -3.78
C PHE A 103 -0.92 -13.70 -3.58
N ILE A 104 -1.51 -13.15 -4.66
CA ILE A 104 -2.76 -12.43 -4.65
C ILE A 104 -3.70 -13.08 -5.66
N GLY A 105 -4.73 -13.75 -5.18
CA GLY A 105 -5.84 -14.26 -5.98
C GLY A 105 -6.98 -13.25 -5.97
N HIS A 106 -7.14 -12.48 -7.03
CA HIS A 106 -8.22 -11.52 -7.19
C HIS A 106 -9.33 -12.14 -8.03
N TYR A 107 -10.57 -12.08 -7.54
CA TYR A 107 -11.74 -12.54 -8.25
C TYR A 107 -12.55 -11.34 -8.77
N LYS A 108 -12.65 -11.20 -10.09
CA LYS A 108 -13.43 -10.15 -10.71
C LYS A 108 -14.84 -10.66 -11.00
N SER A 109 -15.85 -10.14 -10.29
CA SER A 109 -17.24 -10.61 -10.37
C SER A 109 -17.88 -10.35 -11.72
N SER A 110 -17.50 -9.27 -12.43
CA SER A 110 -18.10 -8.85 -13.70
C SER A 110 -17.92 -9.87 -14.83
N ASP A 111 -16.76 -10.49 -14.92
CA ASP A 111 -16.42 -11.49 -15.95
C ASP A 111 -16.12 -12.88 -15.36
N ARG A 112 -16.33 -13.05 -14.05
CA ARG A 112 -16.05 -14.28 -13.29
C ARG A 112 -14.63 -14.79 -13.47
N SER A 113 -13.67 -13.88 -13.74
CA SER A 113 -12.28 -14.24 -13.98
C SER A 113 -11.47 -14.26 -12.69
N PHE A 114 -10.57 -15.24 -12.59
CA PHE A 114 -9.55 -15.30 -11.55
C PHE A 114 -8.27 -14.64 -12.06
N ARG A 115 -7.77 -13.64 -11.35
CA ARG A 115 -6.63 -12.81 -11.75
C ARG A 115 -5.49 -12.95 -10.76
N PRO A 116 -4.62 -13.96 -10.91
CA PRO A 116 -3.48 -14.17 -10.03
C PRO A 116 -2.41 -13.10 -10.24
N ARG A 117 -1.81 -12.67 -9.13
CA ARG A 117 -0.70 -11.71 -9.10
C ARG A 117 0.34 -12.20 -8.12
N HIS A 118 1.61 -11.98 -8.44
CA HIS A 118 2.76 -12.28 -7.60
C HIS A 118 3.43 -10.97 -7.21
N ARG A 119 3.59 -10.72 -5.92
CA ARG A 119 4.24 -9.51 -5.42
C ARG A 119 5.48 -9.90 -4.63
N ALA A 120 6.62 -9.36 -5.02
CA ALA A 120 7.83 -9.31 -4.23
C ALA A 120 7.96 -7.92 -3.62
N SER A 121 8.31 -7.83 -2.35
CA SER A 121 8.49 -6.56 -1.65
C SER A 121 9.80 -6.55 -0.89
N ILE A 122 10.45 -5.40 -0.85
CA ILE A 122 11.54 -5.12 0.07
C ILE A 122 11.15 -3.92 0.92
N PHE A 123 11.45 -3.96 2.21
CA PHE A 123 11.14 -2.84 3.09
C PHE A 123 12.27 -2.46 4.02
N VAL A 124 12.23 -1.20 4.42
CA VAL A 124 13.01 -0.65 5.53
C VAL A 124 12.06 0.02 6.51
N MET A 125 12.34 -0.08 7.79
CA MET A 125 11.50 0.51 8.84
C MET A 125 12.36 1.13 9.92
N GLY A 126 12.15 2.44 10.14
CA GLY A 126 12.64 3.16 11.29
C GLY A 126 11.62 3.10 12.44
N ILE A 127 12.10 2.91 13.66
CA ILE A 127 11.28 2.83 14.88
C ILE A 127 11.86 3.79 15.90
N TYR A 128 11.01 4.58 16.54
CA TYR A 128 11.39 5.48 17.61
C TYR A 128 10.39 5.40 18.76
N ASP A 129 10.88 5.09 19.96
CA ASP A 129 10.09 5.03 21.19
C ASP A 129 10.27 6.32 22.00
N LEU A 130 9.17 7.01 22.28
CA LEU A 130 9.11 8.22 23.11
C LEU A 130 8.19 7.97 24.31
N GLY A 131 8.74 7.48 25.39
CA GLY A 131 7.97 7.06 26.55
C GLY A 131 6.99 5.95 26.22
N MET A 132 5.69 6.22 26.34
CA MET A 132 4.62 5.28 26.01
C MET A 132 4.21 5.33 24.53
N TRP A 133 4.73 6.28 23.77
CA TRP A 133 4.46 6.40 22.34
C TRP A 133 5.53 5.70 21.50
N ARG A 134 5.09 4.99 20.49
CA ARG A 134 5.96 4.42 19.46
C ARG A 134 5.61 5.02 18.11
N MET A 135 6.59 5.61 17.47
CA MET A 135 6.52 6.06 16.08
C MET A 135 7.27 5.09 15.18
N SER A 136 6.75 4.82 14.01
CA SER A 136 7.48 4.08 13.00
C SER A 136 7.21 4.64 11.60
N LEU A 137 8.25 4.64 10.77
CA LEU A 137 8.19 4.97 9.37
C LEU A 137 8.65 3.74 8.59
N LYS A 138 7.78 3.19 7.75
CA LYS A 138 8.06 2.02 6.91
C LYS A 138 7.96 2.40 5.44
N GLU A 139 9.07 2.26 4.72
CA GLU A 139 9.14 2.36 3.26
C GLU A 139 9.14 0.96 2.68
N THR A 140 8.30 0.72 1.68
CA THR A 140 8.17 -0.60 1.04
C THR A 140 8.13 -0.42 -0.47
N LEU A 141 9.09 -1.01 -1.17
CA LEU A 141 9.08 -1.11 -2.63
C LEU A 141 8.44 -2.44 -3.02
N ASP A 142 7.35 -2.36 -3.77
CA ASP A 142 6.56 -3.48 -4.25
C ASP A 142 6.80 -3.67 -5.76
N PHE A 143 7.23 -4.85 -6.16
CA PHE A 143 7.23 -5.32 -7.53
C PHE A 143 6.10 -6.34 -7.69
N THR A 144 5.12 -6.07 -8.58
CA THR A 144 3.96 -6.96 -8.78
C THR A 144 3.88 -7.41 -10.22
N HIS A 145 3.97 -8.73 -10.44
CA HIS A 145 3.73 -9.39 -11.71
C HIS A 145 2.26 -9.85 -11.80
N LYS A 146 1.56 -9.49 -12.87
CA LYS A 146 0.17 -9.87 -13.16
C LYS A 146 0.17 -11.09 -14.09
N ALA A 147 -0.18 -12.27 -13.56
CA ALA A 147 -0.10 -13.56 -14.26
C ALA A 147 -1.44 -13.92 -14.92
N TYR A 148 -2.08 -12.95 -15.59
CA TYR A 148 -3.31 -13.12 -16.36
C TYR A 148 -3.24 -12.33 -17.67
N ASP A 149 -4.17 -12.56 -18.57
CA ASP A 149 -4.25 -11.82 -19.81
C ASP A 149 -4.71 -10.38 -19.54
N LEU A 150 -3.99 -9.41 -20.09
CA LEU A 150 -4.24 -7.97 -19.94
C LEU A 150 -3.92 -7.23 -21.24
N ASN A 151 -4.60 -6.12 -21.44
CA ASN A 151 -4.27 -5.19 -22.51
C ASN A 151 -3.03 -4.36 -22.07
N PRO A 152 -1.88 -4.47 -22.74
CA PRO A 152 -0.66 -3.76 -22.37
C PRO A 152 -0.79 -2.24 -22.48
N TYR A 153 -1.71 -1.75 -23.27
CA TYR A 153 -1.97 -0.31 -23.41
C TYR A 153 -2.85 0.27 -22.30
N GLN A 154 -3.56 -0.59 -21.55
CA GLN A 154 -4.41 -0.16 -20.44
C GLN A 154 -3.73 -0.37 -19.08
N ASP A 155 -2.93 -1.43 -18.97
CA ASP A 155 -2.34 -1.81 -17.70
C ASP A 155 -0.95 -2.42 -17.88
N THR A 156 -0.05 -2.18 -16.94
CA THR A 156 1.28 -2.78 -16.97
C THR A 156 1.27 -4.19 -16.38
N ARG A 157 1.97 -5.14 -17.05
CA ARG A 157 2.15 -6.50 -16.53
C ARG A 157 2.99 -6.52 -15.25
N ASN A 158 3.98 -5.66 -15.18
CA ASN A 158 4.92 -5.58 -14.05
C ASN A 158 4.81 -4.19 -13.44
N SER A 159 4.07 -4.04 -12.34
CA SER A 159 3.92 -2.76 -11.67
C SER A 159 4.94 -2.57 -10.56
N LEU A 160 5.50 -1.37 -10.48
CA LEU A 160 6.42 -0.92 -9.45
C LEU A 160 5.73 0.14 -8.58
N ASN A 161 5.69 -0.07 -7.27
CA ASN A 161 5.06 0.86 -6.34
C ASN A 161 5.94 1.10 -5.11
N LEU A 162 5.92 2.34 -4.61
CA LEU A 162 6.49 2.69 -3.32
C LEU A 162 5.36 2.96 -2.32
N ARG A 163 5.40 2.32 -1.17
CA ARG A 163 4.48 2.58 -0.06
C ARG A 163 5.24 3.14 1.12
N SER A 164 4.81 4.32 1.56
CA SER A 164 5.37 5.04 2.69
C SER A 164 4.35 5.09 3.80
N ARG A 165 4.61 4.45 4.94
CA ARG A 165 3.67 4.38 6.08
C ARG A 165 4.29 4.99 7.31
N PHE A 166 3.64 6.01 7.85
CA PHE A 166 3.91 6.54 9.18
C PHE A 166 2.85 6.03 10.16
N LYS A 167 3.27 5.32 11.21
CA LYS A 167 2.40 4.79 12.27
C LYS A 167 2.80 5.37 13.61
N LEU A 168 1.79 5.77 14.39
CA LEU A 168 1.89 6.15 15.80
C LEU A 168 1.08 5.16 16.62
N SER A 169 1.67 4.56 17.66
CA SER A 169 0.96 3.70 18.61
C SER A 169 1.21 4.11 20.05
N TYR A 170 0.23 3.88 20.92
CA TYR A 170 0.28 4.20 22.36
C TYR A 170 0.27 2.91 23.18
N ARG A 171 1.30 2.70 23.98
CA ARG A 171 1.55 1.48 24.76
C ARG A 171 1.20 1.60 26.23
N GLY A 172 0.68 2.75 26.66
CA GLY A 172 0.35 3.02 28.06
C GLY A 172 -0.97 2.40 28.53
N TYR A 173 -1.72 1.70 27.66
CA TYR A 173 -3.03 1.16 27.99
C TYR A 173 -3.09 -0.35 27.77
N ALA A 174 -2.18 -1.09 28.44
CA ALA A 174 -2.17 -2.56 28.35
C ALA A 174 -3.48 -3.16 28.92
N PRO A 175 -4.06 -4.22 28.30
CA PRO A 175 -3.52 -5.01 27.19
C PRO A 175 -3.86 -4.47 25.78
N LEU A 176 -4.42 -3.28 25.68
CA LEU A 176 -4.82 -2.66 24.41
C LEU A 176 -3.75 -1.65 23.95
N GLU A 177 -3.28 -1.77 22.71
CA GLU A 177 -2.38 -0.81 22.07
C GLU A 177 -3.10 -0.08 20.92
N PRO A 178 -3.74 1.09 21.19
CA PRO A 178 -4.34 1.89 20.15
C PRO A 178 -3.27 2.49 19.24
N TYR A 179 -3.62 2.63 17.94
CA TYR A 179 -2.73 3.21 16.97
C TYR A 179 -3.46 3.95 15.84
N ALA A 180 -2.72 4.81 15.18
CA ALA A 180 -3.13 5.42 13.92
C ALA A 180 -1.99 5.36 12.91
N TYR A 181 -2.31 5.31 11.61
CA TYR A 181 -1.30 5.49 10.58
C TYR A 181 -1.85 6.19 9.33
N VAL A 182 -0.93 6.77 8.58
CA VAL A 182 -1.13 7.23 7.21
C VAL A 182 -0.17 6.46 6.30
N GLU A 183 -0.69 5.98 5.17
CA GLU A 183 0.10 5.31 4.14
C GLU A 183 -0.15 5.99 2.79
N LEU A 184 0.93 6.40 2.14
CA LEU A 184 0.95 6.88 0.76
C LEU A 184 1.42 5.74 -0.14
N LYS A 185 0.82 5.60 -1.31
CA LYS A 185 1.25 4.67 -2.34
C LYS A 185 1.47 5.42 -3.65
N ASN A 186 2.68 5.38 -4.15
CA ASN A 186 3.06 5.92 -5.44
C ASN A 186 3.28 4.77 -6.43
N SER A 187 2.78 4.89 -7.65
CA SER A 187 3.11 4.03 -8.79
C SER A 187 4.13 4.74 -9.70
N PHE A 188 4.98 3.95 -10.39
CA PHE A 188 6.09 4.52 -11.17
C PHE A 188 6.13 4.07 -12.62
N ASN A 189 5.35 3.10 -13.02
CA ASN A 189 5.40 2.55 -14.37
C ASN A 189 4.00 2.20 -14.88
N ASP A 190 3.07 3.11 -14.70
CA ASP A 190 1.76 2.99 -15.33
C ASP A 190 1.83 3.44 -16.80
N PRO A 191 0.92 2.99 -17.66
CA PRO A 191 0.86 3.40 -19.06
C PRO A 191 0.75 4.92 -19.19
N ALA A 192 1.38 5.48 -20.20
CA ALA A 192 1.33 6.91 -20.52
C ALA A 192 0.93 7.10 -21.98
N PHE A 193 0.05 8.06 -22.22
CA PHE A 193 -0.36 8.49 -23.54
C PHE A 193 -0.12 9.97 -23.69
N ASP A 194 0.32 10.40 -24.88
CA ASP A 194 0.14 11.74 -25.36
C ASP A 194 -1.11 11.77 -26.21
N ALA A 195 -2.07 12.65 -25.93
CA ALA A 195 -3.37 12.64 -26.59
C ALA A 195 -4.03 14.01 -26.48
N ILE A 196 -4.77 14.40 -27.50
CA ILE A 196 -5.56 15.64 -27.57
C ILE A 196 -7.04 15.25 -27.49
N PHE A 197 -7.77 15.86 -26.56
CA PHE A 197 -9.22 15.68 -26.46
C PHE A 197 -9.92 16.71 -27.33
N ASP A 198 -10.67 16.25 -28.32
CA ASP A 198 -11.54 17.08 -29.16
C ASP A 198 -12.89 17.26 -28.46
N GLU A 199 -13.12 18.43 -27.87
CA GLU A 199 -14.34 18.73 -27.13
C GLU A 199 -15.59 18.78 -28.01
N ASP A 200 -15.46 19.19 -29.28
CA ASP A 200 -16.59 19.30 -30.20
C ASP A 200 -17.15 17.93 -30.61
N ASN A 201 -16.26 16.97 -30.84
CA ASN A 201 -16.61 15.62 -31.26
C ASN A 201 -16.60 14.61 -30.10
N GLN A 202 -16.16 15.00 -28.91
CA GLN A 202 -16.04 14.13 -27.72
C GLN A 202 -15.19 12.87 -27.97
N ILE A 203 -14.08 13.03 -28.71
CA ILE A 203 -13.16 11.96 -29.09
C ILE A 203 -11.71 12.34 -28.77
N TRP A 204 -10.88 11.35 -28.55
CA TRP A 204 -9.44 11.50 -28.45
C TRP A 204 -8.81 11.41 -29.82
N THR A 205 -7.98 12.42 -30.16
CA THR A 205 -7.23 12.53 -31.42
C THR A 205 -5.74 12.60 -31.12
N ASP A 206 -4.92 12.39 -32.16
CA ASP A 206 -3.47 12.52 -32.12
C ASP A 206 -2.80 11.82 -30.92
N TYR A 207 -3.31 10.63 -30.56
CA TYR A 207 -2.79 9.89 -29.43
C TYR A 207 -1.62 8.98 -29.80
N GLU A 208 -0.61 8.98 -28.91
CA GLU A 208 0.57 8.13 -29.00
C GLU A 208 0.82 7.43 -27.65
N PHE A 209 1.09 6.12 -27.71
CA PHE A 209 1.50 5.38 -26.51
C PHE A 209 2.98 5.65 -26.22
N LEU A 210 3.26 6.31 -25.11
CA LEU A 210 4.60 6.70 -24.68
C LEU A 210 5.33 5.62 -23.86
N GLY A 211 4.72 4.46 -23.66
CA GLY A 211 5.23 3.39 -22.80
C GLY A 211 4.79 3.54 -21.35
N TYR A 212 5.55 2.94 -20.43
CA TYR A 212 5.20 2.86 -19.00
C TYR A 212 6.02 3.89 -18.22
N LYS A 213 5.61 5.15 -18.30
CA LYS A 213 6.37 6.29 -17.74
C LYS A 213 5.60 7.09 -16.70
N THR A 214 4.30 6.82 -16.53
CA THR A 214 3.48 7.56 -15.58
C THR A 214 3.88 7.24 -14.15
N ALA A 215 4.18 8.29 -13.38
CA ALA A 215 4.42 8.21 -11.95
C ALA A 215 3.41 9.10 -11.22
N MET A 216 2.66 8.53 -10.27
CA MET A 216 1.63 9.27 -9.57
C MET A 216 1.39 8.76 -8.15
N LEU A 217 0.84 9.64 -7.29
CA LEU A 217 0.27 9.26 -6.01
C LEU A 217 -1.07 8.58 -6.26
N ASN A 218 -1.09 7.26 -6.14
CA ASN A 218 -2.22 6.45 -6.55
C ASN A 218 -3.16 6.09 -5.37
N ARG A 219 -2.69 6.26 -4.11
CA ARG A 219 -3.55 6.03 -2.94
C ARG A 219 -3.03 6.72 -1.69
N ILE A 220 -3.96 7.32 -0.95
CA ILE A 220 -3.78 7.71 0.45
C ILE A 220 -4.66 6.78 1.30
N ARG A 221 -4.07 6.18 2.33
CA ARG A 221 -4.79 5.37 3.31
C ARG A 221 -4.59 5.95 4.69
N THR A 222 -5.67 6.19 5.41
CA THR A 222 -5.64 6.46 6.83
C THR A 222 -6.22 5.28 7.61
N CYS A 223 -5.75 5.09 8.82
CA CYS A 223 -6.18 3.99 9.68
C CYS A 223 -6.24 4.42 11.13
N LEU A 224 -7.31 4.02 11.79
CA LEU A 224 -7.43 4.03 13.24
C LEU A 224 -7.65 2.59 13.69
N GLY A 225 -6.88 2.12 14.65
CA GLY A 225 -6.97 0.73 15.10
C GLY A 225 -6.50 0.54 16.53
N ALA A 226 -6.65 -0.69 17.01
CA ALA A 226 -6.16 -1.13 18.29
C ALA A 226 -5.76 -2.61 18.23
N GLU A 227 -4.59 -2.94 18.73
CA GLU A 227 -4.12 -4.31 18.93
C GLU A 227 -4.41 -4.72 20.37
N TRP A 228 -5.22 -5.76 20.54
CA TRP A 228 -5.54 -6.34 21.84
C TRP A 228 -4.66 -7.56 22.09
N HIS A 229 -3.75 -7.46 23.05
CA HIS A 229 -2.86 -8.54 23.48
C HIS A 229 -3.59 -9.45 24.47
N ILE A 230 -4.17 -10.55 23.98
CA ILE A 230 -4.88 -11.55 24.83
C ILE A 230 -3.89 -12.25 25.73
N THR A 231 -2.75 -12.65 25.16
CA THR A 231 -1.61 -13.25 25.88
C THR A 231 -0.31 -12.69 25.30
N ARG A 232 0.84 -13.16 25.79
CA ARG A 232 2.15 -12.77 25.24
C ARG A 232 2.32 -13.18 23.77
N ASN A 233 1.61 -14.23 23.35
CA ASN A 233 1.76 -14.85 22.03
C ASN A 233 0.57 -14.57 21.11
N HIS A 234 -0.58 -14.19 21.64
CA HIS A 234 -1.83 -14.05 20.90
C HIS A 234 -2.33 -12.61 20.96
N SER A 235 -2.59 -12.02 19.82
CA SER A 235 -3.24 -10.73 19.73
C SER A 235 -4.32 -10.69 18.64
N ILE A 236 -5.30 -9.80 18.83
CA ILE A 236 -6.32 -9.48 17.83
C ILE A 236 -6.17 -8.00 17.48
N ASP A 237 -6.15 -7.71 16.21
CA ASP A 237 -6.09 -6.36 15.66
C ASP A 237 -7.45 -5.96 15.09
N PHE A 238 -7.96 -4.81 15.50
CA PHE A 238 -9.16 -4.18 14.96
C PHE A 238 -8.79 -2.86 14.35
N ALA A 239 -9.22 -2.62 13.11
CA ALA A 239 -8.91 -1.37 12.45
C ALA A 239 -10.02 -0.89 11.52
N LEU A 240 -10.24 0.42 11.51
CA LEU A 240 -11.02 1.12 10.53
C LEU A 240 -10.06 1.82 9.56
N LEU A 241 -10.24 1.57 8.26
CA LEU A 241 -9.40 2.13 7.21
C LEU A 241 -10.25 2.98 6.28
N TYR A 242 -9.73 4.13 5.94
CA TYR A 242 -10.25 4.95 4.84
C TYR A 242 -9.21 5.01 3.74
N HIS A 243 -9.63 4.80 2.49
CA HIS A 243 -8.81 4.86 1.30
C HIS A 243 -9.36 5.93 0.36
N TRP A 244 -8.51 6.87 0.01
CA TRP A 244 -8.67 7.68 -1.18
C TRP A 244 -7.77 7.07 -2.26
N ASN A 245 -8.36 6.67 -3.38
CA ASN A 245 -7.65 6.12 -4.52
C ASN A 245 -7.71 7.14 -5.66
N HIS A 246 -6.61 7.24 -6.39
CA HIS A 246 -6.47 8.03 -7.59
C HIS A 246 -5.83 7.14 -8.65
N SER A 247 -6.56 6.82 -9.69
CA SER A 247 -6.12 5.93 -10.77
C SER A 247 -6.28 6.61 -12.12
N LEU A 248 -5.38 6.26 -13.05
CA LEU A 248 -5.52 6.63 -14.44
C LEU A 248 -6.27 5.50 -15.15
N GLU A 249 -7.46 5.82 -15.64
CA GLU A 249 -8.31 4.89 -16.39
C GLU A 249 -8.09 5.10 -17.89
N ILE A 250 -7.73 4.00 -18.57
CA ILE A 250 -7.41 3.99 -19.98
C ILE A 250 -8.26 2.90 -20.65
N ASP A 251 -9.06 3.27 -21.64
CA ASP A 251 -9.75 2.31 -22.50
C ASP A 251 -9.25 2.42 -23.95
N THR A 252 -8.60 1.35 -24.41
CA THR A 252 -8.06 1.21 -25.78
C THR A 252 -8.52 -0.10 -26.39
N ASN A 253 -8.42 -0.21 -27.73
CA ASN A 253 -8.49 -1.52 -28.37
C ASN A 253 -7.23 -2.34 -28.06
N LYS A 254 -7.25 -3.64 -28.39
CA LYS A 254 -6.13 -4.56 -28.08
C LYS A 254 -4.82 -4.20 -28.79
N GLU A 255 -4.91 -3.58 -29.94
CA GLU A 255 -3.77 -3.15 -30.76
C GLU A 255 -3.21 -1.78 -30.34
N GLY A 256 -3.87 -1.06 -29.41
CA GLY A 256 -3.48 0.29 -29.00
C GLY A 256 -3.67 1.36 -30.09
N THR A 257 -4.43 1.05 -31.14
CA THR A 257 -4.65 1.92 -32.31
C THR A 257 -5.91 2.77 -32.19
N LYS A 258 -6.66 2.66 -31.09
CA LYS A 258 -7.86 3.46 -30.83
C LYS A 258 -7.98 3.73 -29.33
N LEU A 259 -7.86 4.97 -28.93
CA LEU A 259 -8.11 5.45 -27.57
C LEU A 259 -9.58 5.84 -27.45
N LYS A 260 -10.31 5.20 -26.54
CA LYS A 260 -11.74 5.45 -26.32
C LYS A 260 -11.97 6.31 -25.09
N ALA A 261 -11.18 6.11 -24.04
CA ALA A 261 -11.25 6.89 -22.81
C ALA A 261 -9.88 7.06 -22.19
N LEU A 262 -9.63 8.24 -21.64
CA LEU A 262 -8.46 8.59 -20.85
C LEU A 262 -8.91 9.61 -19.79
N TYR A 263 -8.93 9.23 -18.53
CA TYR A 263 -9.32 10.13 -17.44
C TYR A 263 -8.73 9.65 -16.11
N TYR A 264 -8.61 10.57 -15.16
CA TYR A 264 -8.32 10.23 -13.78
C TYR A 264 -9.61 9.93 -13.04
N GLU A 265 -9.63 8.82 -12.29
CA GLU A 265 -10.73 8.45 -11.41
C GLU A 265 -10.31 8.59 -9.96
N ASN A 266 -11.14 9.31 -9.18
CA ASN A 266 -11.01 9.37 -7.72
C ASN A 266 -12.09 8.51 -7.09
N SER A 267 -11.73 7.59 -6.23
CA SER A 267 -12.68 6.77 -5.48
C SER A 267 -12.36 6.72 -3.98
N ASN A 268 -13.40 6.53 -3.18
CA ASN A 268 -13.31 6.48 -1.72
C ASN A 268 -13.84 5.15 -1.20
N ASP A 269 -13.05 4.47 -0.36
CA ASP A 269 -13.41 3.22 0.27
C ASP A 269 -13.24 3.27 1.78
N LEU A 270 -14.22 2.74 2.51
CA LEU A 270 -14.12 2.46 3.94
C LEU A 270 -13.95 0.95 4.15
N ALA A 271 -13.02 0.54 5.01
CA ALA A 271 -12.80 -0.87 5.30
C ALA A 271 -12.74 -1.14 6.79
N LEU A 272 -13.43 -2.20 7.23
CA LEU A 272 -13.25 -2.78 8.55
C LEU A 272 -12.25 -3.93 8.46
N SER A 273 -11.24 -3.93 9.33
CA SER A 273 -10.21 -4.97 9.38
C SER A 273 -10.20 -5.67 10.73
N ILE A 274 -10.19 -7.00 10.70
CA ILE A 274 -10.00 -7.84 11.89
C ILE A 274 -8.86 -8.80 11.57
N GLY A 275 -7.83 -8.80 12.41
CA GLY A 275 -6.65 -9.64 12.27
C GLY A 275 -6.38 -10.45 13.53
N TYR A 276 -6.04 -11.72 13.37
CA TYR A 276 -5.49 -12.54 14.45
C TYR A 276 -4.01 -12.74 14.22
N LYS A 277 -3.20 -12.59 15.27
CA LYS A 277 -1.76 -12.77 15.21
C LYS A 277 -1.27 -13.70 16.32
N PHE A 278 -0.47 -14.67 15.91
CA PHE A 278 0.28 -15.55 16.79
C PHE A 278 1.77 -15.28 16.65
N SER A 279 2.48 -15.07 17.78
CA SER A 279 3.93 -14.80 17.81
C SER A 279 4.64 -15.73 18.77
N PHE A 280 5.80 -16.31 18.39
CA PHE A 280 6.59 -17.22 19.24
C PHE A 280 8.09 -17.16 18.94
#